data_bf84ca82e746a40ae6c7350ae6519676
#
_entry.id   bf84ca82e746a40ae6c7350ae6519676
#
_cell.length_a   1.000
_cell.length_b   1.000
_cell.length_c   1.000
_cell.angle_alpha   90.00
_cell.angle_beta   90.00
_cell.angle_gamma   90.00
#
_symmetry.space_group_name_H-M   'P 1'
#
loop_
_entity.id
_entity.type
_entity.pdbx_description
1 polymer ?
#
loop_
_entity_poly.entity_id
_entity_poly.type
_entity_poly.pdbx_seq_one_letter_code
_entity_poly.pdbx_strand_id
1 'polypeptide(L)'
;MPVHDDLGIRMKTFYEQIPKTKLMRRCPVAIRIDGKAFHTFTRGFQKPFDEVLIKTMQETMKYLCENIQGCVLGYTQSDEITLILVDYKKLASSAFFDYEVQKICSIAASMATMAFNRAFEKNVDEYRFSKWDGISKYED
;
A
#
# COMPACT_ATOMS: atom_id res chain seq x y z
N MET A 1 26.60 -12.73 9.46
CA MET A 1 27.80 -12.14 8.81
C MET A 1 27.54 -11.98 7.33
N PRO A 2 27.75 -10.80 6.77
CA PRO A 2 27.72 -10.71 5.32
C PRO A 2 28.90 -11.52 4.76
N VAL A 3 28.59 -12.54 3.99
CA VAL A 3 29.60 -13.26 3.22
C VAL A 3 30.18 -12.27 2.22
N HIS A 4 31.49 -12.13 2.20
CA HIS A 4 32.16 -11.30 1.20
C HIS A 4 32.00 -12.01 -0.15
N ASP A 5 31.05 -11.53 -0.93
CA ASP A 5 30.70 -12.11 -2.22
C ASP A 5 31.17 -11.17 -3.35
N ASP A 6 32.35 -11.40 -3.85
CA ASP A 6 32.94 -10.60 -4.93
C ASP A 6 32.10 -10.65 -6.22
N LEU A 7 31.50 -11.78 -6.52
CA LEU A 7 30.57 -11.90 -7.66
C LEU A 7 29.32 -11.05 -7.46
N GLY A 8 28.69 -11.16 -6.29
CA GLY A 8 27.51 -10.38 -5.95
C GLY A 8 27.78 -8.88 -5.96
N ILE A 9 28.90 -8.44 -5.40
CA ILE A 9 29.32 -7.03 -5.40
C ILE A 9 29.56 -6.56 -6.84
N ARG A 10 30.24 -7.33 -7.67
CA ARG A 10 30.49 -7.00 -9.08
C ARG A 10 29.20 -6.88 -9.88
N MET A 11 28.28 -7.83 -9.70
CA MET A 11 26.97 -7.82 -10.38
C MET A 11 26.15 -6.61 -9.99
N LYS A 12 26.08 -6.28 -8.71
CA LYS A 12 25.39 -5.10 -8.23
C LYS A 12 25.99 -3.80 -8.73
N THR A 13 27.31 -3.67 -8.66
CA THR A 13 28.01 -2.42 -8.99
C THR A 13 28.00 -2.12 -10.49
N PHE A 14 28.22 -3.12 -11.34
CA PHE A 14 28.46 -2.90 -12.76
C PHE A 14 27.29 -3.25 -13.67
N TYR A 15 26.29 -3.95 -13.16
CA TYR A 15 25.12 -4.37 -13.96
C TYR A 15 23.80 -3.89 -13.39
N GLU A 16 23.50 -4.20 -12.14
CA GLU A 16 22.21 -3.87 -11.54
C GLU A 16 22.02 -2.37 -11.28
N GLN A 17 23.08 -1.63 -10.97
CA GLN A 17 23.01 -0.20 -10.68
C GLN A 17 22.70 0.65 -11.92
N ILE A 18 23.10 0.19 -13.12
CA ILE A 18 22.99 0.96 -14.35
C ILE A 18 21.51 1.31 -14.69
N PRO A 19 20.54 0.36 -14.67
CA PRO A 19 19.15 0.66 -14.98
C PRO A 19 18.36 1.23 -13.81
N LYS A 20 18.95 1.36 -12.62
CA LYS A 20 18.21 1.88 -11.44
C LYS A 20 17.92 3.36 -11.57
N THR A 21 16.66 3.72 -11.37
CA THR A 21 16.24 5.11 -11.22
C THR A 21 15.96 5.37 -9.74
N LYS A 22 16.59 6.40 -9.18
CA LYS A 22 16.38 6.85 -7.81
C LYS A 22 15.81 8.25 -7.77
N LEU A 23 14.92 8.49 -6.82
CA LEU A 23 14.39 9.82 -6.57
C LEU A 23 15.37 10.63 -5.72
N MET A 24 15.22 11.95 -5.78
CA MET A 24 16.05 12.87 -5.01
C MET A 24 15.85 12.67 -3.51
N ARG A 25 16.96 12.63 -2.78
CA ARG A 25 16.95 12.63 -1.32
C ARG A 25 16.58 14.02 -0.78
N ARG A 26 16.07 14.08 0.43
CA ARG A 26 15.71 15.33 1.11
C ARG A 26 14.59 16.12 0.44
N CYS A 27 13.76 15.44 -0.33
CA CYS A 27 12.53 15.98 -0.91
C CYS A 27 11.36 15.06 -0.54
N PRO A 28 10.13 15.59 -0.39
CA PRO A 28 8.96 14.73 -0.24
C PRO A 28 8.77 13.83 -1.46
N VAL A 29 8.37 12.59 -1.20
CA VAL A 29 8.04 11.61 -2.25
C VAL A 29 6.59 11.23 -2.12
N ALA A 30 5.86 11.25 -3.22
CA ALA A 30 4.49 10.76 -3.29
C ALA A 30 4.48 9.36 -3.95
N ILE A 31 3.81 8.42 -3.30
CA ILE A 31 3.48 7.11 -3.86
C ILE A 31 1.98 7.10 -4.10
N ARG A 32 1.57 6.84 -5.34
CA ARG A 32 0.17 6.63 -5.69
C ARG A 32 -0.05 5.18 -6.08
N ILE A 33 -1.03 4.57 -5.43
CA ILE A 33 -1.44 3.18 -5.65
C ILE A 33 -2.87 3.21 -6.15
N ASP A 34 -3.13 2.53 -7.25
CA ASP A 34 -4.41 2.53 -7.94
C ASP A 34 -4.91 1.10 -8.15
N GLY A 35 -6.22 0.91 -8.06
CA GLY A 35 -6.84 -0.39 -8.25
C GLY A 35 -6.89 -0.79 -9.72
N LYS A 36 -6.45 -2.01 -10.02
CA LYS A 36 -6.57 -2.55 -11.37
C LYS A 36 -8.02 -2.88 -11.70
N ALA A 37 -8.57 -2.18 -12.69
CA ALA A 37 -9.93 -2.42 -13.21
C ALA A 37 -11.00 -2.45 -12.11
N PHE A 38 -10.90 -1.58 -11.11
CA PHE A 38 -11.82 -1.55 -9.97
C PHE A 38 -13.26 -1.25 -10.37
N HIS A 39 -13.48 -0.51 -11.45
CA HIS A 39 -14.84 -0.32 -11.98
C HIS A 39 -15.52 -1.64 -12.36
N THR A 40 -14.77 -2.64 -12.77
CA THR A 40 -15.26 -4.00 -13.02
C THR A 40 -15.43 -4.78 -11.71
N PHE A 41 -14.43 -4.72 -10.83
CA PHE A 41 -14.45 -5.37 -9.51
C PHE A 41 -15.61 -4.88 -8.65
N THR A 42 -15.86 -3.56 -8.65
CA THR A 42 -16.91 -2.94 -7.85
C THR A 42 -18.28 -2.93 -8.54
N ARG A 43 -18.43 -3.66 -9.63
CA ARG A 43 -19.74 -3.79 -10.29
C ARG A 43 -20.76 -4.42 -9.33
N GLY A 44 -21.86 -3.74 -9.12
CA GLY A 44 -22.87 -4.17 -8.15
C GLY A 44 -22.67 -3.67 -6.72
N PHE A 45 -21.55 -2.99 -6.43
CA PHE A 45 -21.37 -2.31 -5.15
C PHE A 45 -22.29 -1.09 -5.04
N GLN A 46 -22.57 -0.68 -3.81
CA GLN A 46 -23.38 0.51 -3.55
C GLN A 46 -22.72 1.77 -4.13
N LYS A 47 -23.52 2.62 -4.73
CA LYS A 47 -23.04 3.89 -5.31
C LYS A 47 -23.78 5.06 -4.66
N PRO A 48 -23.11 6.22 -4.50
CA PRO A 48 -21.73 6.51 -4.89
C PRO A 48 -20.68 5.94 -3.91
N PHE A 49 -21.08 5.50 -2.73
CA PHE A 49 -20.20 5.06 -1.66
C PHE A 49 -20.60 3.66 -1.18
N ASP A 50 -19.68 2.72 -1.29
CA ASP A 50 -19.83 1.39 -0.71
C ASP A 50 -19.11 1.35 0.64
N GLU A 51 -19.82 1.02 1.70
CA GLU A 51 -19.31 1.03 3.07
C GLU A 51 -18.15 0.03 3.26
N VAL A 52 -18.28 -1.18 2.71
CA VAL A 52 -17.24 -2.21 2.79
C VAL A 52 -15.99 -1.76 2.05
N LEU A 53 -16.14 -1.19 0.86
CA LEU A 53 -15.02 -0.71 0.06
C LEU A 53 -14.30 0.45 0.75
N ILE A 54 -15.03 1.43 1.25
CA ILE A 54 -14.46 2.58 1.96
C ILE A 54 -13.66 2.12 3.17
N LYS A 55 -14.23 1.28 4.01
CA LYS A 55 -13.55 0.74 5.19
C LYS A 55 -12.30 -0.04 4.81
N THR A 56 -12.37 -0.87 3.77
CA THR A 56 -11.25 -1.64 3.26
C THR A 56 -10.12 -0.75 2.76
N MET A 57 -10.45 0.28 1.99
CA MET A 57 -9.44 1.24 1.49
C MET A 57 -8.77 2.02 2.62
N GLN A 58 -9.54 2.45 3.62
CA GLN A 58 -9.00 3.15 4.79
C GLN A 58 -8.08 2.26 5.62
N GLU A 59 -8.44 1.02 5.86
CA GLU A 59 -7.60 0.06 6.58
C GLU A 59 -6.34 -0.29 5.79
N THR A 60 -6.43 -0.43 4.47
CA THR A 60 -5.27 -0.65 3.60
C THR A 60 -4.31 0.53 3.66
N MET A 61 -4.81 1.75 3.54
CA MET A 61 -4.02 2.97 3.68
C MET A 61 -3.34 3.05 5.04
N LYS A 62 -4.06 2.78 6.11
CA LYS A 62 -3.50 2.78 7.47
C LYS A 62 -2.35 1.80 7.60
N TYR A 63 -2.52 0.58 7.12
CA TYR A 63 -1.46 -0.42 7.10
C TYR A 63 -0.22 0.07 6.36
N LEU A 64 -0.40 0.67 5.20
CA LEU A 64 0.71 1.22 4.40
C LEU A 64 1.42 2.36 5.13
N CYS A 65 0.67 3.28 5.74
CA CYS A 65 1.24 4.37 6.52
C CYS A 65 2.07 3.88 7.71
N GLU A 66 1.66 2.80 8.35
CA GLU A 66 2.35 2.22 9.51
C GLU A 66 3.59 1.40 9.11
N ASN A 67 3.63 0.83 7.91
CA ASN A 67 4.66 -0.13 7.49
C ASN A 67 5.59 0.38 6.39
N ILE A 68 5.29 1.49 5.75
CA ILE A 68 6.19 2.12 4.78
C ILE A 68 7.05 3.18 5.49
N GLN A 69 8.36 2.98 5.42
CA GLN A 69 9.34 3.85 6.05
C GLN A 69 9.23 5.29 5.57
N GLY A 70 9.16 6.21 6.53
CA GLY A 70 9.11 7.64 6.24
C GLY A 70 7.74 8.18 5.87
N CYS A 71 6.69 7.36 5.87
CA CYS A 71 5.33 7.82 5.58
C CYS A 71 4.84 8.78 6.68
N VAL A 72 4.39 9.96 6.26
CA VAL A 72 3.90 11.01 7.17
C VAL A 72 2.44 11.37 6.91
N LEU A 73 1.90 11.02 5.76
CA LEU A 73 0.53 11.31 5.37
C LEU A 73 0.02 10.24 4.42
N GLY A 74 -1.21 9.82 4.62
CA GLY A 74 -1.95 8.98 3.69
C GLY A 74 -3.27 9.64 3.32
N TYR A 75 -3.66 9.50 2.06
CA TYR A 75 -4.95 9.96 1.53
C TYR A 75 -5.54 8.87 0.65
N THR A 76 -6.80 8.60 0.82
CA THR A 76 -7.53 7.65 -0.04
C THR A 76 -8.81 8.25 -0.57
N GLN A 77 -9.09 8.00 -1.83
CA GLN A 77 -10.33 8.36 -2.49
C GLN A 77 -10.66 7.31 -3.55
N SER A 78 -11.88 6.79 -3.54
CA SER A 78 -12.30 5.73 -4.45
C SER A 78 -11.36 4.51 -4.34
N ASP A 79 -10.71 4.12 -5.43
CA ASP A 79 -9.76 3.01 -5.51
C ASP A 79 -8.29 3.45 -5.50
N GLU A 80 -8.03 4.68 -5.13
CA GLU A 80 -6.68 5.26 -5.09
C GLU A 80 -6.21 5.51 -3.67
N ILE A 81 -4.93 5.26 -3.42
CA ILE A 81 -4.23 5.61 -2.19
C ILE A 81 -3.01 6.43 -2.57
N THR A 82 -2.85 7.59 -1.92
CA THR A 82 -1.64 8.41 -2.04
C THR A 82 -0.95 8.47 -0.69
N LEU A 83 0.34 8.20 -0.67
CA LEU A 83 1.20 8.28 0.51
C LEU A 83 2.27 9.34 0.29
N ILE A 84 2.55 10.12 1.30
CA ILE A 84 3.66 11.08 1.29
C ILE A 84 4.73 10.60 2.24
N LEU A 85 5.94 10.46 1.72
CA LEU A 85 7.13 10.02 2.43
C LEU A 85 8.13 11.17 2.57
N VAL A 86 8.82 11.20 3.68
CA VAL A 86 9.96 12.10 3.90
C VAL A 86 11.14 11.31 4.47
N ASP A 87 12.35 11.71 4.13
CA ASP A 87 13.59 11.10 4.60
C ASP A 87 14.48 12.06 5.41
N TYR A 88 13.86 13.13 5.94
CA TYR A 88 14.60 14.21 6.60
C TYR A 88 14.03 14.58 7.97
N LYS A 89 13.31 13.70 8.64
CA LYS A 89 12.86 13.93 10.02
C LYS A 89 14.03 14.08 10.98
N LYS A 90 15.11 13.34 10.74
CA LYS A 90 16.36 13.39 11.48
C LYS A 90 17.52 13.42 10.50
N LEU A 91 18.68 13.91 10.94
CA LEU A 91 19.89 13.94 10.11
C LEU A 91 20.27 12.54 9.57
N ALA A 92 20.09 11.51 10.39
CA ALA A 92 20.40 10.12 10.04
C ALA A 92 19.24 9.34 9.41
N SER A 93 18.13 10.01 9.07
CA SER A 93 17.00 9.32 8.41
C SER A 93 17.41 8.74 7.07
N SER A 94 16.98 7.50 6.82
CA SER A 94 17.17 6.83 5.54
C SER A 94 15.89 6.88 4.70
N ALA A 95 16.03 6.71 3.40
CA ALA A 95 14.93 6.66 2.47
C ALA A 95 14.40 5.23 2.31
N PHE A 96 13.10 5.09 2.11
CA PHE A 96 12.45 3.83 1.82
C PHE A 96 13.08 3.20 0.56
N PHE A 97 13.75 2.06 0.74
CA PHE A 97 14.55 1.40 -0.31
C PHE A 97 15.47 2.33 -1.10
N ASP A 98 16.09 3.27 -0.39
CA ASP A 98 17.01 4.26 -0.97
C ASP A 98 16.37 5.04 -2.16
N TYR A 99 15.04 5.18 -2.13
CA TYR A 99 14.23 5.81 -3.18
C TYR A 99 14.42 5.20 -4.58
N GLU A 100 14.73 3.91 -4.64
CA GLU A 100 14.76 3.17 -5.91
C GLU A 100 13.33 2.98 -6.43
N VAL A 101 13.01 3.58 -7.56
CA VAL A 101 11.63 3.67 -8.08
C VAL A 101 11.01 2.31 -8.32
N GLN A 102 11.71 1.39 -8.98
CA GLN A 102 11.16 0.06 -9.27
C GLN A 102 10.84 -0.72 -8.01
N LYS A 103 11.72 -0.64 -7.02
CA LYS A 103 11.56 -1.35 -5.76
C LYS A 103 10.43 -0.77 -4.91
N ILE A 104 10.34 0.55 -4.85
CA ILE A 104 9.20 1.24 -4.21
C ILE A 104 7.89 0.80 -4.83
N CYS A 105 7.77 0.85 -6.16
CA CYS A 105 6.54 0.50 -6.87
C CYS A 105 6.15 -0.96 -6.63
N SER A 106 7.08 -1.90 -6.79
CA SER A 106 6.78 -3.33 -6.67
C SER A 106 6.41 -3.72 -5.24
N ILE A 107 7.14 -3.20 -4.25
CA ILE A 107 6.90 -3.54 -2.84
C ILE A 107 5.65 -2.85 -2.32
N ALA A 108 5.44 -1.57 -2.61
CA ALA A 108 4.24 -0.87 -2.19
C ALA A 108 2.96 -1.50 -2.79
N ALA A 109 2.98 -1.86 -4.06
CA ALA A 109 1.86 -2.56 -4.70
C ALA A 109 1.59 -3.93 -4.08
N SER A 110 2.63 -4.71 -3.78
CA SER A 110 2.50 -6.01 -3.13
C SER A 110 1.91 -5.89 -1.72
N MET A 111 2.39 -4.94 -0.95
CA MET A 111 1.89 -4.66 0.40
C MET A 111 0.42 -4.23 0.36
N ALA A 112 0.07 -3.34 -0.56
CA ALA A 112 -1.30 -2.85 -0.72
C ALA A 112 -2.26 -3.98 -1.11
N THR A 113 -1.89 -4.83 -2.04
CA THR A 113 -2.71 -5.97 -2.48
C THR A 113 -2.96 -6.95 -1.33
N MET A 114 -1.92 -7.31 -0.60
CA MET A 114 -2.04 -8.19 0.56
C MET A 114 -2.94 -7.59 1.64
N ALA A 115 -2.72 -6.34 2.00
CA ALA A 115 -3.49 -5.65 3.03
C ALA A 115 -4.95 -5.46 2.61
N PHE A 116 -5.19 -5.09 1.35
CA PHE A 116 -6.53 -4.97 0.80
C PHE A 116 -7.30 -6.29 0.86
N ASN A 117 -6.71 -7.38 0.41
CA ASN A 117 -7.37 -8.68 0.39
C ASN A 117 -7.76 -9.14 1.79
N ARG A 118 -6.88 -8.97 2.76
CA ARG A 118 -7.16 -9.31 4.17
C ARG A 118 -8.28 -8.46 4.76
N ALA A 119 -8.20 -7.15 4.55
CA ALA A 119 -9.20 -6.22 5.06
C ALA A 119 -10.56 -6.42 4.38
N PHE A 120 -10.58 -6.62 3.07
CA PHE A 120 -11.80 -6.85 2.31
C PHE A 120 -12.54 -8.12 2.76
N GLU A 121 -11.83 -9.22 2.88
CA GLU A 121 -12.39 -10.49 3.35
C GLU A 121 -13.01 -10.34 4.75
N LYS A 122 -12.28 -9.73 5.68
CA LYS A 122 -12.78 -9.44 7.04
C LYS A 122 -14.02 -8.56 7.01
N ASN A 123 -14.01 -7.48 6.24
CA ASN A 123 -15.11 -6.51 6.19
C ASN A 123 -16.36 -7.08 5.50
N VAL A 124 -16.20 -7.94 4.52
CA VAL A 124 -17.32 -8.68 3.91
C VAL A 124 -17.97 -9.60 4.93
N ASP A 125 -17.19 -10.33 5.70
CA ASP A 125 -17.72 -11.24 6.72
C ASP A 125 -18.44 -10.47 7.83
N GLU A 126 -17.87 -9.39 8.34
CA GLU A 126 -18.51 -8.53 9.33
C GLU A 126 -19.83 -7.94 8.81
N TYR A 127 -19.88 -7.52 7.54
CA TYR A 127 -21.09 -7.01 6.92
C TYR A 127 -22.17 -8.09 6.80
N ARG A 128 -21.81 -9.31 6.42
CA ARG A 128 -22.72 -10.45 6.38
C ARG A 128 -23.32 -10.75 7.75
N PHE A 129 -22.48 -10.80 8.78
CA PHE A 129 -22.94 -11.02 10.15
C PHE A 129 -23.90 -9.94 10.63
N SER A 130 -23.60 -8.67 10.36
CA SER A 130 -24.47 -7.56 10.75
C SER A 130 -25.85 -7.61 10.08
N LYS A 131 -25.92 -8.10 8.85
CA LYS A 131 -27.20 -8.30 8.13
C LYS A 131 -27.94 -9.53 8.63
N TRP A 132 -27.21 -10.59 8.96
CA TRP A 132 -27.80 -11.80 9.53
C TRP A 132 -28.44 -11.53 10.89
N ASP A 133 -27.75 -10.85 11.80
CA ASP A 133 -28.31 -10.47 13.11
C ASP A 133 -29.52 -9.55 12.97
N GLY A 134 -29.58 -8.75 11.93
CA GLY A 134 -30.74 -7.93 11.60
C GLY A 134 -31.95 -8.74 11.15
N ILE A 135 -31.74 -9.86 10.48
CA ILE A 135 -32.81 -10.75 10.02
C ILE A 135 -33.36 -11.57 11.20
N SER A 136 -32.51 -12.11 12.07
CA SER A 136 -32.93 -12.88 13.23
C SER A 136 -33.78 -12.09 14.22
N LYS A 137 -33.67 -10.78 14.24
CA LYS A 137 -34.49 -9.88 15.07
C LYS A 137 -35.93 -9.69 14.54
N TYR A 138 -36.19 -10.09 13.31
CA TYR A 138 -37.50 -9.96 12.68
C TYR A 138 -38.20 -11.31 12.49
N GLU A 139 -37.55 -12.41 12.87
CA GLU A 139 -38.14 -13.77 12.80
C GLU A 139 -38.75 -14.25 14.12
N ASP A 140 -38.67 -13.46 15.19
CA ASP A 140 -39.37 -13.62 16.45
C ASP A 140 -40.64 -12.70 16.47
#